data_7d338fce2a456d1dd811f1e4b776b35e
#
_entry.id   7d338fce2a456d1dd811f1e4b776b35e
#
_cell.length_a   1.000
_cell.length_b   1.000
_cell.length_c   1.000
_cell.angle_alpha   90.00
_cell.angle_beta   90.00
_cell.angle_gamma   90.00
#
_symmetry.space_group_name_H-M   'P 1'
#
loop_
_entity.id
_entity.type
_entity.pdbx_description
1 polymer ?
#
loop_
_entity_poly.entity_id
_entity_poly.type
_entity_poly.pdbx_seq_one_letter_code
_entity_poly.pdbx_strand_id
1 'polypeptide(L)'
;ISIAIIFIILFILFSNARDAGLVLLNVPFAAVGGIVALLITRFNFSISAGIGFIALFGICIQNGVIMISDIKHNLKERLALSCAVKESVRSRVRPVVMTAAMAAIGLMPAAVSHGIGSESQRPLAIVIIGGLVGATFFALFVFPLIVEFVYGKMLYDKNGNLKQRSL
;
A
#
# COMPACT_ATOMS: atom_id res chain seq x y z
N ILE A 1 15.91 -11.81 -2.01
CA ILE A 1 16.39 -11.73 -0.61
C ILE A 1 15.61 -10.65 0.15
N SER A 2 15.55 -9.40 -0.32
CA SER A 2 14.87 -8.29 0.38
C SER A 2 13.37 -8.55 0.66
N ILE A 3 12.63 -9.07 -0.32
CA ILE A 3 11.21 -9.41 -0.16
C ILE A 3 11.02 -10.50 0.91
N ALA A 4 11.92 -11.49 0.97
CA ALA A 4 11.85 -12.54 1.97
C ALA A 4 12.10 -11.98 3.38
N ILE A 5 13.07 -11.07 3.54
CA ILE A 5 13.34 -10.40 4.81
C ILE A 5 12.14 -9.55 5.25
N ILE A 6 11.56 -8.78 4.33
CA ILE A 6 10.35 -7.99 4.60
C ILE A 6 9.20 -8.89 5.03
N PHE A 7 8.99 -10.03 4.34
CA PHE A 7 7.95 -10.98 4.70
C PHE A 7 8.15 -11.56 6.11
N ILE A 8 9.40 -11.90 6.47
CA ILE A 8 9.74 -12.41 7.81
C ILE A 8 9.45 -11.34 8.87
N ILE A 9 9.86 -10.09 8.64
CA ILE A 9 9.60 -8.98 9.55
C ILE A 9 8.09 -8.76 9.73
N LEU A 10 7.33 -8.75 8.63
CA LEU A 10 5.87 -8.62 8.68
C LEU A 10 5.21 -9.81 9.37
N PHE A 11 5.74 -11.02 9.17
CA PHE A 11 5.25 -12.21 9.85
C PHE A 11 5.46 -12.13 11.36
N ILE A 12 6.63 -11.68 11.80
CA ILE A 12 6.93 -11.46 13.22
C ILE A 12 6.02 -10.38 13.79
N LEU A 13 5.81 -9.28 13.06
CA LEU A 13 4.98 -8.16 13.49
C LEU A 13 3.52 -8.54 13.69
N PHE A 14 2.94 -9.29 12.76
CA PHE A 14 1.51 -9.63 12.79
C PHE A 14 1.22 -11.00 13.38
N SER A 15 2.23 -11.84 13.59
CA SER A 15 2.11 -13.25 14.00
C SER A 15 1.21 -14.09 13.08
N ASN A 16 0.92 -13.59 11.86
CA ASN A 16 0.03 -14.21 10.88
C ASN A 16 0.58 -14.01 9.46
N ALA A 17 0.83 -15.12 8.74
CA ALA A 17 1.31 -15.09 7.36
C ALA A 17 0.30 -14.43 6.39
N ARG A 18 -0.98 -14.47 6.71
CA ARG A 18 -2.06 -13.89 5.88
C ARG A 18 -1.99 -12.37 5.87
N ASP A 19 -1.77 -11.76 7.02
CA ASP A 19 -1.68 -10.30 7.15
C ASP A 19 -0.41 -9.77 6.46
N ALA A 20 0.71 -10.49 6.62
CA ALA A 20 1.92 -10.20 5.89
C ALA A 20 1.72 -10.31 4.36
N GLY A 21 0.99 -11.33 3.90
CA GLY A 21 0.62 -11.50 2.50
C GLY A 21 -0.29 -10.37 1.97
N LEU A 22 -1.27 -9.93 2.76
CA LEU A 22 -2.15 -8.82 2.40
C LEU A 22 -1.37 -7.50 2.25
N VAL A 23 -0.42 -7.23 3.14
CA VAL A 23 0.44 -6.05 3.03
C VAL A 23 1.30 -6.11 1.76
N LEU A 24 1.92 -7.27 1.48
CA LEU A 24 2.74 -7.44 0.28
C LEU A 24 1.93 -7.34 -1.02
N LEU A 25 0.64 -7.67 -1.00
CA LEU A 25 -0.23 -7.53 -2.16
C LEU A 25 -0.35 -6.07 -2.64
N ASN A 26 -0.10 -5.10 -1.78
CA ASN A 26 -0.08 -3.67 -2.13
C ASN A 26 1.06 -3.32 -3.09
N VAL A 27 2.18 -4.04 -3.01
CA VAL A 27 3.40 -3.74 -3.79
C VAL A 27 3.20 -3.89 -5.30
N PRO A 28 2.66 -4.99 -5.84
CA PRO A 28 2.45 -5.13 -7.28
C PRO A 28 1.49 -4.08 -7.86
N PHE A 29 0.48 -3.67 -7.12
CA PHE A 29 -0.44 -2.61 -7.59
C PHE A 29 0.22 -1.24 -7.65
N ALA A 30 1.07 -0.93 -6.68
CA ALA A 30 1.90 0.27 -6.73
C ALA A 30 2.88 0.24 -7.91
N ALA A 31 3.49 -0.93 -8.17
CA ALA A 31 4.37 -1.11 -9.32
C ALA A 31 3.64 -0.83 -10.66
N VAL A 32 2.41 -1.32 -10.80
CA VAL A 32 1.59 -1.02 -11.99
C VAL A 32 1.38 0.49 -12.14
N GLY A 33 1.06 1.21 -11.06
CA GLY A 33 0.92 2.68 -11.10
C GLY A 33 2.19 3.39 -11.56
N GLY A 34 3.36 2.97 -11.05
CA GLY A 34 4.66 3.50 -11.47
C GLY A 34 5.01 3.20 -12.93
N ILE A 35 4.73 1.98 -13.39
CA ILE A 35 4.95 1.58 -14.80
C ILE A 35 4.04 2.37 -15.73
N VAL A 36 2.77 2.51 -15.40
CA VAL A 36 1.81 3.30 -16.20
C VAL A 36 2.28 4.77 -16.30
N ALA A 37 2.78 5.35 -15.21
CA ALA A 37 3.31 6.71 -15.24
C ALA A 37 4.52 6.85 -16.16
N LEU A 38 5.46 5.88 -16.16
CA LEU A 38 6.59 5.87 -17.10
C LEU A 38 6.13 5.73 -18.54
N LEU A 39 5.13 4.88 -18.82
CA LEU A 39 4.59 4.70 -20.16
C LEU A 39 3.92 5.98 -20.69
N ILE A 40 3.12 6.65 -19.87
CA ILE A 40 2.44 7.91 -20.23
C ILE A 40 3.46 9.00 -20.54
N THR A 41 4.52 9.09 -19.73
CA THR A 41 5.58 10.09 -19.90
C THR A 41 6.63 9.72 -20.93
N ARG A 42 6.54 8.51 -21.51
CA ARG A 42 7.48 7.95 -22.51
C ARG A 42 8.93 7.92 -22.03
N PHE A 43 9.15 7.80 -20.73
CA PHE A 43 10.48 7.60 -20.17
C PHE A 43 10.86 6.12 -20.19
N ASN A 44 12.09 5.84 -20.65
CA ASN A 44 12.65 4.50 -20.58
C ASN A 44 12.95 4.13 -19.12
N PHE A 45 12.88 2.84 -18.82
CA PHE A 45 13.27 2.32 -17.50
C PHE A 45 14.76 2.59 -17.27
N SER A 46 15.08 3.37 -16.27
CA SER A 46 16.44 3.75 -15.88
C SER A 46 16.76 3.26 -14.46
N ILE A 47 18.04 3.28 -14.09
CA ILE A 47 18.47 2.95 -12.72
C ILE A 47 17.74 3.84 -11.71
N SER A 48 17.57 5.12 -12.02
CA SER A 48 16.85 6.09 -11.17
C SER A 48 15.37 5.73 -11.00
N ALA A 49 14.72 5.25 -12.06
CA ALA A 49 13.36 4.73 -11.96
C ALA A 49 13.31 3.51 -11.03
N GLY A 50 14.31 2.61 -11.11
CA GLY A 50 14.44 1.47 -10.21
C GLY A 50 14.52 1.89 -8.73
N ILE A 51 15.30 2.91 -8.42
CA ILE A 51 15.38 3.49 -7.06
C ILE A 51 14.02 4.07 -6.64
N GLY A 52 13.30 4.71 -7.57
CA GLY A 52 11.94 5.19 -7.36
C GLY A 52 10.97 4.08 -6.95
N PHE A 53 11.05 2.91 -7.61
CA PHE A 53 10.25 1.74 -7.24
C PHE A 53 10.57 1.22 -5.84
N ILE A 54 11.85 1.18 -5.45
CA ILE A 54 12.25 0.75 -4.10
C ILE A 54 11.63 1.66 -3.04
N ALA A 55 11.74 2.98 -3.22
CA ALA A 55 11.13 3.96 -2.33
C ALA A 55 9.60 3.82 -2.27
N LEU A 56 8.96 3.66 -3.43
CA LEU A 56 7.52 3.46 -3.55
C LEU A 56 7.05 2.20 -2.80
N PHE A 57 7.76 1.09 -2.93
CA PHE A 57 7.43 -0.15 -2.23
C PHE A 57 7.49 0.02 -0.71
N GLY A 58 8.48 0.75 -0.20
CA GLY A 58 8.56 1.09 1.22
C GLY A 58 7.33 1.83 1.73
N ILE A 59 6.90 2.86 1.00
CA ILE A 59 5.69 3.65 1.34
C ILE A 59 4.43 2.77 1.30
N CYS A 60 4.31 1.89 0.31
CA CYS A 60 3.16 1.01 0.15
C CYS A 60 3.06 -0.02 1.28
N ILE A 61 4.19 -0.61 1.67
CA ILE A 61 4.26 -1.55 2.79
C ILE A 61 3.86 -0.85 4.09
N GLN A 62 4.40 0.34 4.35
CA GLN A 62 4.07 1.14 5.52
C GLN A 62 2.56 1.43 5.60
N ASN A 63 1.94 1.88 4.51
CA ASN A 63 0.51 2.14 4.44
C ASN A 63 -0.32 0.86 4.69
N GLY A 64 0.09 -0.27 4.11
CA GLY A 64 -0.56 -1.56 4.33
C GLY A 64 -0.48 -2.04 5.78
N VAL A 65 0.69 -1.90 6.40
CA VAL A 65 0.91 -2.25 7.83
C VAL A 65 -0.01 -1.45 8.73
N ILE A 66 -0.06 -0.15 8.54
CA ILE A 66 -0.89 0.74 9.35
C ILE A 66 -2.37 0.40 9.19
N MET A 67 -2.82 0.13 7.95
CA MET A 67 -4.20 -0.22 7.66
C MET A 67 -4.64 -1.52 8.35
N ILE A 68 -3.83 -2.58 8.27
CA ILE A 68 -4.13 -3.86 8.94
C ILE A 68 -4.09 -3.71 10.45
N SER A 69 -3.15 -2.93 10.98
CA SER A 69 -3.05 -2.66 12.41
C SER A 69 -4.31 -1.99 12.95
N ASP A 70 -4.86 -1.00 12.22
CA ASP A 70 -6.10 -0.32 12.59
C ASP A 70 -7.31 -1.24 12.52
N ILE A 71 -7.41 -2.07 11.47
CA ILE A 71 -8.50 -3.04 11.35
C ILE A 71 -8.47 -4.02 12.52
N LYS A 72 -7.30 -4.52 12.90
CA LYS A 72 -7.14 -5.40 14.06
C LYS A 72 -7.49 -4.71 15.38
N HIS A 73 -7.14 -3.44 15.52
CA HIS A 73 -7.50 -2.66 16.70
C HIS A 73 -9.02 -2.53 16.83
N ASN A 74 -9.70 -2.13 15.76
CA ASN A 74 -11.15 -2.00 15.71
C ASN A 74 -11.88 -3.33 15.93
N LEU A 75 -11.32 -4.44 15.44
CA LEU A 75 -11.86 -5.78 15.72
C LEU A 75 -11.72 -6.17 17.20
N LYS A 76 -10.66 -5.76 17.90
CA LYS A 76 -10.51 -5.96 19.35
C LYS A 76 -11.53 -5.19 20.17
N GLU A 77 -11.99 -4.05 19.67
CA GLU A 77 -13.07 -3.25 20.27
C GLU A 77 -14.47 -3.84 20.02
N ARG A 78 -14.54 -5.09 19.52
CA ARG A 78 -15.78 -5.84 19.23
C ARG A 78 -16.68 -5.22 18.16
N LEU A 79 -16.13 -4.42 17.27
CA LEU A 79 -16.85 -3.96 16.09
C LEU A 79 -17.07 -5.12 15.10
N ALA A 80 -18.22 -5.13 14.44
CA ALA A 80 -18.46 -6.07 13.33
C ALA A 80 -17.40 -5.85 12.22
N LEU A 81 -16.97 -6.91 11.55
CA LEU A 81 -15.90 -6.85 10.55
C LEU A 81 -16.11 -5.73 9.52
N SER A 82 -17.31 -5.63 8.94
CA SER A 82 -17.64 -4.59 7.97
C SER A 82 -17.58 -3.17 8.53
N CYS A 83 -17.95 -3.00 9.81
CA CYS A 83 -17.82 -1.72 10.51
C CYS A 83 -16.37 -1.39 10.82
N ALA A 84 -15.58 -2.36 11.28
CA ALA A 84 -14.16 -2.20 11.57
C ALA A 84 -13.36 -1.81 10.33
N VAL A 85 -13.63 -2.45 9.19
CA VAL A 85 -12.99 -2.11 7.91
C VAL A 85 -13.40 -0.72 7.44
N LYS A 86 -14.69 -0.38 7.45
CA LYS A 86 -15.17 0.96 7.04
C LYS A 86 -14.60 2.08 7.90
N GLU A 87 -14.54 1.89 9.21
CA GLU A 87 -13.99 2.89 10.13
C GLU A 87 -12.49 3.05 9.93
N SER A 88 -11.75 1.95 9.72
CA SER A 88 -10.32 2.00 9.40
C SER A 88 -10.04 2.73 8.08
N VAL A 89 -10.85 2.48 7.05
CA VAL A 89 -10.73 3.23 5.78
C VAL A 89 -11.01 4.71 6.02
N ARG A 90 -12.11 5.05 6.70
CA ARG A 90 -12.52 6.42 6.97
C ARG A 90 -11.44 7.21 7.71
N SER A 91 -10.82 6.61 8.73
CA SER A 91 -9.75 7.23 9.51
C SER A 91 -8.47 7.43 8.69
N ARG A 92 -8.22 6.58 7.67
CA ARG A 92 -6.98 6.56 6.88
C ARG A 92 -7.05 7.32 5.55
N VAL A 93 -8.25 7.59 5.02
CA VAL A 93 -8.39 8.37 3.77
C VAL A 93 -7.62 9.69 3.85
N ARG A 94 -7.81 10.45 4.91
CA ARG A 94 -7.18 11.78 5.07
C ARG A 94 -5.64 11.70 5.14
N PRO A 95 -5.02 10.89 6.03
CA PRO A 95 -3.55 10.77 6.08
C PRO A 95 -2.96 10.24 4.77
N VAL A 96 -3.56 9.23 4.15
CA VAL A 96 -3.03 8.61 2.92
C VAL A 96 -3.09 9.60 1.75
N VAL A 97 -4.21 10.31 1.58
CA VAL A 97 -4.34 11.34 0.55
C VAL A 97 -3.38 12.51 0.79
N MET A 98 -3.22 12.95 2.05
CA MET A 98 -2.26 14.01 2.37
C MET A 98 -0.81 13.60 2.07
N THR A 99 -0.41 12.37 2.41
CA THR A 99 0.93 11.86 2.10
C THR A 99 1.15 11.82 0.60
N ALA A 100 0.18 11.34 -0.17
CA ALA A 100 0.24 11.29 -1.62
C ALA A 100 0.33 12.69 -2.24
N ALA A 101 -0.47 13.62 -1.75
CA ALA A 101 -0.47 15.02 -2.22
C ALA A 101 0.86 15.73 -1.90
N MET A 102 1.38 15.58 -0.68
CA MET A 102 2.65 16.18 -0.29
C MET A 102 3.82 15.62 -1.12
N ALA A 103 3.87 14.31 -1.34
CA ALA A 103 4.89 13.70 -2.16
C ALA A 103 4.78 14.15 -3.63
N ALA A 104 3.56 14.23 -4.18
CA ALA A 104 3.34 14.72 -5.53
C ALA A 104 3.78 16.17 -5.70
N ILE A 105 3.40 17.07 -4.79
CA ILE A 105 3.79 18.48 -4.81
C ILE A 105 5.30 18.62 -4.62
N GLY A 106 5.89 17.89 -3.65
CA GLY A 106 7.31 17.96 -3.35
C GLY A 106 8.21 17.46 -4.48
N LEU A 107 7.76 16.44 -5.23
CA LEU A 107 8.51 15.89 -6.35
C LEU A 107 8.15 16.51 -7.71
N MET A 108 7.09 17.33 -7.78
CA MET A 108 6.67 17.99 -9.01
C MET A 108 7.79 18.82 -9.67
N PRO A 109 8.57 19.63 -8.94
CA PRO A 109 9.69 20.36 -9.54
C PRO A 109 10.72 19.44 -10.19
N ALA A 110 11.04 18.31 -9.55
CA ALA A 110 11.96 17.32 -10.06
C ALA A 110 11.39 16.60 -11.31
N ALA A 111 10.08 16.30 -11.33
CA ALA A 111 9.42 15.66 -12.45
C ALA A 111 9.37 16.55 -13.70
N VAL A 112 9.31 17.88 -13.57
CA VAL A 112 9.21 18.83 -14.68
C VAL A 112 10.57 19.44 -15.06
N SER A 113 11.61 19.26 -14.26
CA SER A 113 12.94 19.84 -14.49
C SER A 113 13.54 19.40 -15.83
N HIS A 114 14.15 20.34 -16.56
CA HIS A 114 14.82 20.10 -17.87
C HIS A 114 16.30 20.51 -17.83
N GLY A 115 16.88 20.78 -16.66
CA GLY A 115 18.28 21.17 -16.51
C GLY A 115 19.27 20.02 -16.61
N ILE A 116 20.56 20.35 -16.70
CA ILE A 116 21.66 19.40 -16.65
C ILE A 116 21.57 18.61 -15.31
N GLY A 117 21.58 17.27 -15.39
CA GLY A 117 21.42 16.39 -14.21
C GLY A 117 19.97 16.03 -13.86
N SER A 118 18.98 16.66 -14.50
CA SER A 118 17.55 16.31 -14.28
C SER A 118 17.17 14.95 -14.87
N GLU A 119 17.97 14.42 -15.80
CA GLU A 119 17.74 13.13 -16.45
C GLU A 119 17.64 11.97 -15.46
N SER A 120 18.35 12.07 -14.34
CA SER A 120 18.28 11.06 -13.24
C SER A 120 17.12 11.31 -12.30
N GLN A 121 16.74 12.56 -12.03
CA GLN A 121 15.71 12.89 -11.04
C GLN A 121 14.29 12.74 -11.60
N ARG A 122 14.09 13.04 -12.90
CA ARG A 122 12.76 12.96 -13.55
C ARG A 122 12.14 11.56 -13.49
N PRO A 123 12.80 10.47 -13.95
CA PRO A 123 12.21 9.14 -13.91
C PRO A 123 11.88 8.68 -12.49
N LEU A 124 12.74 9.01 -11.53
CA LEU A 124 12.51 8.73 -10.11
C LEU A 124 11.23 9.40 -9.60
N ALA A 125 11.11 10.71 -9.84
CA ALA A 125 9.95 11.49 -9.40
C ALA A 125 8.65 11.00 -10.06
N ILE A 126 8.68 10.71 -11.35
CA ILE A 126 7.52 10.20 -12.11
C ILE A 126 7.04 8.87 -11.57
N VAL A 127 7.96 7.94 -11.29
CA VAL A 127 7.62 6.62 -10.71
C VAL A 127 6.98 6.77 -9.34
N ILE A 128 7.54 7.62 -8.48
CA ILE A 128 6.99 7.81 -7.12
C ILE A 128 5.63 8.46 -7.19
N ILE A 129 5.45 9.54 -7.97
CA ILE A 129 4.16 10.23 -8.08
C ILE A 129 3.09 9.29 -8.66
N GLY A 130 3.37 8.65 -9.79
CA GLY A 130 2.42 7.77 -10.44
C GLY A 130 2.12 6.50 -9.64
N GLY A 131 3.16 5.91 -9.06
CA GLY A 131 3.01 4.76 -8.19
C GLY A 131 2.21 5.08 -6.92
N LEU A 132 2.41 6.27 -6.35
CA LEU A 132 1.69 6.69 -5.15
C LEU A 132 0.21 6.95 -5.43
N VAL A 133 -0.13 7.51 -6.59
CA VAL A 133 -1.53 7.66 -7.04
C VAL A 133 -2.18 6.28 -7.19
N GLY A 134 -1.52 5.35 -7.88
CA GLY A 134 -2.00 3.96 -8.04
C GLY A 134 -2.14 3.24 -6.70
N ALA A 135 -1.14 3.35 -5.83
CA ALA A 135 -1.17 2.75 -4.49
C ALA A 135 -2.28 3.33 -3.61
N THR A 136 -2.50 4.65 -3.67
CA THR A 136 -3.58 5.32 -2.93
C THR A 136 -4.94 4.81 -3.38
N PHE A 137 -5.17 4.73 -4.69
CA PHE A 137 -6.41 4.19 -5.24
C PHE A 137 -6.63 2.73 -4.80
N PHE A 138 -5.61 1.89 -4.89
CA PHE A 138 -5.68 0.51 -4.43
C PHE A 138 -5.96 0.41 -2.93
N ALA A 139 -5.23 1.17 -2.12
CA ALA A 139 -5.36 1.13 -0.66
C ALA A 139 -6.75 1.56 -0.16
N LEU A 140 -7.41 2.48 -0.86
CA LEU A 140 -8.72 2.99 -0.44
C LEU A 140 -9.89 2.18 -0.98
N PHE A 141 -9.77 1.60 -2.18
CA PHE A 141 -10.88 0.91 -2.84
C PHE A 141 -10.73 -0.60 -2.85
N VAL A 142 -9.59 -1.11 -3.26
CA VAL A 142 -9.41 -2.55 -3.49
C VAL A 142 -8.98 -3.28 -2.21
N PHE A 143 -8.08 -2.69 -1.47
CA PHE A 143 -7.54 -3.30 -0.25
C PHE A 143 -8.61 -3.61 0.81
N PRO A 144 -9.57 -2.71 1.13
CA PRO A 144 -10.64 -3.01 2.07
C PRO A 144 -11.51 -4.19 1.63
N LEU A 145 -11.81 -4.30 0.34
CA LEU A 145 -12.60 -5.40 -0.22
C LEU A 145 -11.88 -6.74 -0.05
N ILE A 146 -10.56 -6.76 -0.32
CA ILE A 146 -9.74 -7.97 -0.15
C ILE A 146 -9.69 -8.38 1.32
N VAL A 147 -9.49 -7.41 2.22
CA VAL A 147 -9.45 -7.65 3.67
C VAL A 147 -10.80 -8.20 4.15
N GLU A 148 -11.92 -7.59 3.75
CA GLU A 148 -13.26 -8.06 4.11
C GLU A 148 -13.52 -9.48 3.61
N PHE A 149 -13.08 -9.81 2.39
CA PHE A 149 -13.20 -11.15 1.83
C PHE A 149 -12.35 -12.18 2.59
N VAL A 150 -11.08 -11.86 2.88
CA VAL A 150 -10.15 -12.77 3.56
C VAL A 150 -10.56 -12.99 5.02
N TYR A 151 -10.89 -11.93 5.73
CA TYR A 151 -11.32 -12.01 7.14
C TYR A 151 -12.76 -12.54 7.28
N GLY A 152 -13.65 -12.22 6.34
CA GLY A 152 -15.01 -12.75 6.32
C GLY A 152 -15.00 -14.28 6.18
N LYS A 153 -14.16 -14.82 5.29
CA LYS A 153 -13.98 -16.27 5.16
C LYS A 153 -13.37 -16.92 6.40
N MET A 154 -12.68 -16.18 7.23
CA MET A 154 -12.00 -16.64 8.44
C MET A 154 -12.91 -16.62 9.66
N LEU A 155 -13.82 -15.64 9.75
CA LEU A 155 -14.78 -15.49 10.85
C LEU A 155 -15.99 -16.43 10.67
N TYR A 156 -16.31 -16.82 9.43
CA TYR A 156 -17.30 -17.83 9.14
C TYR A 156 -16.60 -19.20 9.03
N ASP A 157 -16.68 -20.01 10.09
CA ASP A 157 -16.27 -21.41 10.02
C ASP A 157 -17.28 -22.23 9.22
N LYS A 158 -16.88 -23.45 8.79
CA LYS A 158 -17.65 -24.41 8.00
C LYS A 158 -19.08 -24.71 8.50
N ASN A 159 -19.43 -24.29 9.73
CA ASN A 159 -20.73 -24.49 10.36
C ASN A 159 -21.53 -23.19 10.64
N GLY A 160 -21.14 -22.05 10.06
CA GLY A 160 -21.90 -20.80 10.23
C GLY A 160 -21.80 -20.16 11.62
N ASN A 161 -20.99 -20.69 12.52
CA ASN A 161 -20.77 -20.13 13.84
C ASN A 161 -19.58 -19.15 13.82
N LEU A 162 -19.79 -17.95 14.36
CA LEU A 162 -18.75 -16.95 14.59
C LEU A 162 -17.68 -17.55 15.51
N LYS A 163 -16.50 -17.83 14.98
CA LYS A 163 -15.37 -18.28 15.77
C LYS A 163 -14.79 -17.09 16.53
N GLN A 164 -15.40 -16.78 17.68
CA GLN A 164 -14.81 -15.90 18.70
C GLN A 164 -13.62 -16.64 19.33
N ARG A 165 -12.47 -16.65 18.68
CA ARG A 165 -11.24 -17.14 19.33
C ARG A 165 -10.08 -16.22 19.01
N SER A 166 -9.61 -15.57 20.06
CA SER A 166 -8.27 -14.96 20.28
C SER A 166 -7.62 -14.30 19.05
N LEU A 167 -7.84 -13.05 18.89
CA LEU A 167 -6.91 -12.11 18.27
C LEU A 167 -5.98 -11.51 19.33
#